data_eebfb09b05159028206ae09beda24516
#
_entry.id   eebfb09b05159028206ae09beda24516
#
_cell.length_a   1.000
_cell.length_b   1.000
_cell.length_c   1.000
_cell.angle_alpha   90.00
_cell.angle_beta   90.00
_cell.angle_gamma   90.00
#
_symmetry.space_group_name_H-M   'P 1'
#
loop_
_entity.id
_entity.type
_entity.pdbx_description
1 polymer ?
#
loop_
_entity_poly.entity_id
_entity_poly.type
_entity_poly.pdbx_seq_one_letter_code
_entity_poly.pdbx_strand_id
1 'polypeptide(L)'
;MMDVRSPLAGIGLCAALLMGGGCSPSDEQKQSTLEEKTTKFEQSLDSIQDPKLRDAIADLGGSLLLLERARGKLATKPIEPEYGEDALALLKHYPTPQALVDTYINGLFVLRKNSHSDYLTDLQPVFPFNFNMPDQFPFPHGLEWQSVTLSNNKVIPFQPEWSETDPGIQLSPSSSNLTNPDDLTVTYPFIDGIETENKSQPQPVNLKGVVEVVAPSKVLTFDLSKKDVGHPRTEGNVTVHLLLLEKNYAEIELTNSAALAPEVADESPNPLLVQARDTTGQFLTRSGSINESAAQVAFYEKQLAEMQKQKAWSDAFEKQLSDEQKAFEHTQTTHYAKVYFNGLIDNLQVNVLDFSNATVTRKDLDLPVRRFDKNSLEKTVQPLPMPVTVYDDSAAGWLKDASMTEEQLKSSVTISQSIDDASAAHIVFDHPFTFNDDLVGAERNSSESPVTFFAADEKGERGEPIELPTEAYELNPARGTLTYDLNLFPENPAFVVGSIPLFLATIEKGEMDAAKLPKGLSIKDNALIVDQKAFPADSWRFYAKDASGQYLKEILGVSHRAEEYGTAMFDVHYFYGRPTALESYQRTDLSTVQYGFEVTLDKPESK
;
A
#
# COMPACT_ATOMS: atom_id res chain seq x y z
N MET A 1 17.16 19.17 25.42
CA MET A 1 16.06 19.90 24.77
C MET A 1 14.96 18.86 24.60
N MET A 2 13.91 18.94 25.38
CA MET A 2 12.78 17.99 25.28
C MET A 2 12.01 18.34 24.00
N ASP A 3 11.98 17.39 23.08
CA ASP A 3 11.14 17.46 21.88
C ASP A 3 9.68 17.26 22.32
N VAL A 4 8.91 18.34 22.32
CA VAL A 4 7.48 18.30 22.64
C VAL A 4 6.77 17.80 21.39
N ARG A 5 6.63 16.48 21.25
CA ARG A 5 5.72 15.90 20.26
C ARG A 5 4.32 16.36 20.59
N SER A 6 3.68 16.99 19.63
CA SER A 6 2.32 17.50 19.74
C SER A 6 1.35 16.35 20.06
N PRO A 7 0.50 16.46 21.08
CA PRO A 7 -0.45 15.40 21.46
C PRO A 7 -1.57 15.16 20.42
N LEU A 8 -1.56 15.91 19.32
CA LEU A 8 -2.55 15.80 18.23
C LEU A 8 -2.17 14.79 17.13
N ALA A 9 -0.99 14.14 17.21
CA ALA A 9 -0.53 13.16 16.22
C ALA A 9 -1.27 11.81 16.26
N GLY A 10 -2.29 11.65 17.10
CA GLY A 10 -3.01 10.40 17.32
C GLY A 10 -4.29 10.20 16.50
N ILE A 11 -4.65 11.12 15.58
CA ILE A 11 -5.77 10.87 14.67
C ILE A 11 -5.22 10.10 13.47
N GLY A 12 -5.10 8.78 13.61
CA GLY A 12 -4.69 7.87 12.55
C GLY A 12 -5.78 7.80 11.48
N LEU A 13 -5.78 8.75 10.55
CA LEU A 13 -6.64 8.74 9.39
C LEU A 13 -6.07 7.77 8.35
N CYS A 14 -6.34 6.47 8.50
CA CYS A 14 -6.15 5.50 7.42
C CYS A 14 -7.27 5.65 6.38
N ALA A 15 -7.31 6.80 5.70
CA ALA A 15 -8.14 6.99 4.53
C ALA A 15 -7.34 6.60 3.29
N ALA A 16 -7.45 5.35 2.86
CA ALA A 16 -7.02 4.96 1.52
C ALA A 16 -7.91 5.68 0.50
N LEU A 17 -7.35 6.70 -0.12
CA LEU A 17 -8.01 7.46 -1.19
C LEU A 17 -8.01 6.61 -2.47
N LEU A 18 -9.12 5.91 -2.73
CA LEU A 18 -9.41 5.34 -4.04
C LEU A 18 -10.34 6.31 -4.79
N MET A 19 -9.88 6.79 -5.92
CA MET A 19 -10.66 7.63 -6.83
C MET A 19 -11.57 6.77 -7.71
N GLY A 20 -12.84 7.14 -7.83
CA GLY A 20 -13.78 6.54 -8.78
C GLY A 20 -15.21 7.02 -8.53
N GLY A 21 -15.75 7.79 -9.48
CA GLY A 21 -16.92 8.62 -9.32
C GLY A 21 -18.25 8.01 -9.75
N GLY A 22 -19.30 8.74 -9.49
CA GLY A 22 -20.69 8.56 -9.93
C GLY A 22 -21.65 9.22 -8.93
N CYS A 23 -21.96 10.50 -9.13
CA CYS A 23 -22.83 11.27 -8.21
C CYS A 23 -24.30 11.19 -8.60
N SER A 24 -25.19 10.97 -7.60
CA SER A 24 -26.62 11.25 -7.71
C SER A 24 -26.92 12.70 -7.29
N PRO A 25 -28.04 13.36 -7.76
CA PRO A 25 -28.34 14.76 -7.44
C PRO A 25 -28.39 15.10 -5.94
N SER A 26 -28.66 14.12 -5.06
CA SER A 26 -28.62 14.28 -3.61
C SER A 26 -27.18 14.37 -3.06
N ASP A 27 -26.20 13.85 -3.77
CA ASP A 27 -24.80 13.82 -3.35
C ASP A 27 -24.08 15.11 -3.75
N GLU A 28 -24.39 15.70 -4.91
CA GLU A 28 -23.94 17.03 -5.30
C GLU A 28 -24.33 18.10 -4.28
N GLN A 29 -25.54 18.02 -3.75
CA GLN A 29 -26.01 18.96 -2.72
C GLN A 29 -25.26 18.80 -1.38
N LYS A 30 -24.84 17.59 -1.02
CA LYS A 30 -24.02 17.33 0.18
C LYS A 30 -22.57 17.75 -0.04
N GLN A 31 -22.04 17.53 -1.23
CA GLN A 31 -20.69 17.90 -1.60
C GLN A 31 -20.52 19.43 -1.65
N SER A 32 -21.45 20.15 -2.27
CA SER A 32 -21.45 21.63 -2.27
C SER A 32 -21.55 22.20 -0.85
N THR A 33 -22.30 21.57 0.04
CA THR A 33 -22.38 21.97 1.45
C THR A 33 -21.07 21.77 2.20
N LEU A 34 -20.34 20.71 1.90
CA LEU A 34 -19.04 20.42 2.54
C LEU A 34 -17.95 21.35 2.02
N GLU A 35 -17.92 21.65 0.74
CA GLU A 35 -17.00 22.62 0.12
C GLU A 35 -17.23 24.02 0.71
N GLU A 36 -18.50 24.43 0.86
CA GLU A 36 -18.84 25.70 1.50
C GLU A 36 -18.38 25.74 2.98
N LYS A 37 -18.52 24.63 3.72
CA LYS A 37 -18.01 24.52 5.08
C LYS A 37 -16.47 24.61 5.12
N THR A 38 -15.78 23.93 4.21
CA THR A 38 -14.33 23.95 4.10
C THR A 38 -13.83 25.38 3.81
N THR A 39 -14.40 26.04 2.81
CA THR A 39 -14.05 27.43 2.47
C THR A 39 -14.31 28.39 3.63
N LYS A 40 -15.43 28.27 4.33
CA LYS A 40 -15.74 29.10 5.51
C LYS A 40 -14.77 28.85 6.66
N PHE A 41 -14.37 27.59 6.85
CA PHE A 41 -13.39 27.23 7.85
C PHE A 41 -12.02 27.83 7.53
N GLU A 42 -11.52 27.68 6.30
CA GLU A 42 -10.26 28.27 5.85
C GLU A 42 -10.26 29.79 6.00
N GLN A 43 -11.31 30.48 5.56
CA GLN A 43 -11.46 31.94 5.75
C GLN A 43 -11.45 32.33 7.22
N SER A 44 -11.95 31.50 8.13
CA SER A 44 -11.93 31.78 9.55
C SER A 44 -10.52 31.76 10.15
N LEU A 45 -9.60 30.96 9.58
CA LEU A 45 -8.20 30.88 10.01
C LEU A 45 -7.44 32.20 9.76
N ASP A 46 -7.78 32.93 8.70
CA ASP A 46 -7.14 34.21 8.37
C ASP A 46 -7.35 35.28 9.46
N SER A 47 -8.39 35.14 10.25
CA SER A 47 -8.68 36.05 11.36
C SER A 47 -7.84 35.79 12.62
N ILE A 48 -7.15 34.66 12.70
CA ILE A 48 -6.38 34.21 13.86
C ILE A 48 -4.94 34.71 13.75
N GLN A 49 -4.56 35.64 14.66
CA GLN A 49 -3.25 36.29 14.62
C GLN A 49 -2.13 35.44 15.23
N ASP A 50 -2.44 34.60 16.19
CA ASP A 50 -1.45 33.73 16.83
C ASP A 50 -1.17 32.51 15.96
N PRO A 51 0.08 32.32 15.47
CA PRO A 51 0.39 31.24 14.54
C PRO A 51 0.16 29.85 15.12
N LYS A 52 0.59 29.63 16.40
CA LYS A 52 0.46 28.32 17.05
C LYS A 52 -1.01 27.93 17.25
N LEU A 53 -1.84 28.90 17.64
CA LEU A 53 -3.29 28.70 17.77
C LEU A 53 -3.95 28.44 16.43
N ARG A 54 -3.56 29.20 15.38
CA ARG A 54 -4.08 29.00 14.03
C ARG A 54 -3.75 27.61 13.50
N ASP A 55 -2.50 27.16 13.65
CA ASP A 55 -2.04 25.87 13.18
C ASP A 55 -2.78 24.75 13.92
N ALA A 56 -2.94 24.82 15.24
CA ALA A 56 -3.70 23.84 16.01
C ALA A 56 -5.19 23.76 15.63
N ILE A 57 -5.82 24.90 15.33
CA ILE A 57 -7.20 24.95 14.83
C ILE A 57 -7.28 24.38 13.43
N ALA A 58 -6.33 24.70 12.54
CA ALA A 58 -6.27 24.19 11.18
C ALA A 58 -6.13 22.65 11.19
N ASP A 59 -5.25 22.09 12.01
CA ASP A 59 -5.01 20.66 12.12
C ASP A 59 -6.26 19.92 12.61
N LEU A 60 -6.86 20.35 13.71
CA LEU A 60 -8.03 19.68 14.30
C LEU A 60 -9.28 19.88 13.41
N GLY A 61 -9.54 21.09 12.95
CA GLY A 61 -10.69 21.40 12.12
C GLY A 61 -10.58 20.77 10.73
N GLY A 62 -9.38 20.77 10.14
CA GLY A 62 -9.07 20.07 8.90
C GLY A 62 -9.31 18.57 9.01
N SER A 63 -8.86 17.94 10.11
CA SER A 63 -9.10 16.53 10.39
C SER A 63 -10.59 16.18 10.51
N LEU A 64 -11.38 17.02 11.17
CA LEU A 64 -12.84 16.82 11.28
C LEU A 64 -13.55 16.96 9.91
N LEU A 65 -13.13 17.92 9.08
CA LEU A 65 -13.65 18.07 7.72
C LEU A 65 -13.27 16.90 6.82
N LEU A 66 -12.04 16.40 6.93
CA LEU A 66 -11.60 15.20 6.21
C LEU A 66 -12.41 13.96 6.64
N LEU A 67 -12.70 13.82 7.92
CA LEU A 67 -13.54 12.75 8.44
C LEU A 67 -14.99 12.84 7.90
N GLU A 68 -15.57 14.04 7.86
CA GLU A 68 -16.90 14.26 7.26
C GLU A 68 -16.90 13.92 5.76
N ARG A 69 -15.84 14.32 5.04
CA ARG A 69 -15.65 14.01 3.62
C ARG A 69 -15.48 12.51 3.38
N ALA A 70 -14.69 11.83 4.20
CA ALA A 70 -14.48 10.37 4.11
C ALA A 70 -15.80 9.63 4.34
N ARG A 71 -16.59 10.02 5.34
CA ARG A 71 -17.93 9.46 5.60
C ARG A 71 -18.85 9.61 4.39
N GLY A 72 -18.86 10.78 3.75
CA GLY A 72 -19.65 11.03 2.54
C GLY A 72 -19.23 10.13 1.38
N LYS A 73 -17.93 10.09 1.07
CA LYS A 73 -17.38 9.28 -0.04
C LYS A 73 -17.63 7.78 0.14
N LEU A 74 -17.41 7.25 1.34
CA LEU A 74 -17.60 5.82 1.61
C LEU A 74 -19.07 5.40 1.52
N ALA A 75 -20.00 6.29 1.88
CA ALA A 75 -21.43 6.03 1.81
C ALA A 75 -21.98 6.00 0.37
N THR A 76 -21.29 6.61 -0.60
CA THR A 76 -21.74 6.77 -1.98
C THR A 76 -21.06 5.84 -2.98
N LYS A 77 -20.09 5.02 -2.54
CA LYS A 77 -19.40 4.07 -3.41
C LYS A 77 -20.37 3.06 -4.05
N PRO A 78 -20.13 2.69 -5.32
CA PRO A 78 -20.85 1.60 -5.95
C PRO A 78 -20.72 0.30 -5.14
N ILE A 79 -21.82 -0.47 -5.05
CA ILE A 79 -21.85 -1.75 -4.32
C ILE A 79 -21.55 -2.89 -5.29
N GLU A 80 -20.48 -2.77 -6.07
CA GLU A 80 -20.00 -3.85 -6.90
C GLU A 80 -19.11 -4.78 -6.06
N PRO A 81 -19.29 -6.09 -6.14
CA PRO A 81 -18.52 -7.01 -5.33
C PRO A 81 -17.07 -7.07 -5.81
N GLU A 82 -16.17 -6.85 -4.87
CA GLU A 82 -14.74 -7.09 -5.02
C GLU A 82 -14.31 -8.04 -3.90
N TYR A 83 -13.60 -9.09 -4.26
CA TYR A 83 -13.30 -10.16 -3.34
C TYR A 83 -11.87 -10.05 -2.79
N GLY A 84 -11.76 -10.25 -1.49
CA GLY A 84 -10.52 -10.26 -0.75
C GLY A 84 -10.19 -11.63 -0.18
N GLU A 85 -9.08 -11.71 0.51
CA GLU A 85 -8.63 -12.92 1.19
C GLU A 85 -9.11 -12.97 2.65
N ASP A 86 -9.10 -14.17 3.22
CA ASP A 86 -9.26 -14.35 4.66
C ASP A 86 -8.05 -13.79 5.40
N ALA A 87 -8.23 -12.72 6.17
CA ALA A 87 -7.15 -12.10 6.93
C ALA A 87 -6.53 -13.05 7.97
N LEU A 88 -7.23 -14.08 8.40
CA LEU A 88 -6.73 -15.11 9.31
C LEU A 88 -6.15 -16.34 8.58
N ALA A 89 -6.12 -16.36 7.25
CA ALA A 89 -5.69 -17.52 6.48
C ALA A 89 -4.33 -18.04 6.96
N LEU A 90 -3.36 -17.14 7.07
CA LEU A 90 -2.02 -17.48 7.52
C LEU A 90 -2.01 -18.04 8.94
N LEU A 91 -2.72 -17.41 9.89
CA LEU A 91 -2.75 -17.86 11.27
C LEU A 91 -3.35 -19.25 11.45
N LYS A 92 -4.35 -19.62 10.65
CA LYS A 92 -4.99 -20.94 10.71
C LYS A 92 -4.02 -22.09 10.50
N HIS A 93 -2.88 -21.83 9.88
CA HIS A 93 -1.82 -22.81 9.66
C HIS A 93 -0.85 -22.96 10.86
N TYR A 94 -0.98 -22.12 11.89
CA TYR A 94 -0.13 -22.16 13.08
C TYR A 94 -0.95 -22.54 14.31
N PRO A 95 -0.39 -23.33 15.23
CA PRO A 95 -1.12 -23.74 16.43
C PRO A 95 -1.44 -22.60 17.38
N THR A 96 -0.64 -21.53 17.35
CA THR A 96 -0.80 -20.33 18.18
C THR A 96 -0.27 -19.10 17.45
N PRO A 97 -0.73 -17.88 17.80
CA PRO A 97 -0.14 -16.64 17.31
C PRO A 97 1.36 -16.52 17.57
N GLN A 98 1.84 -17.04 18.73
CA GLN A 98 3.26 -17.06 19.06
C GLN A 98 4.08 -17.92 18.08
N ALA A 99 3.56 -19.05 17.64
CA ALA A 99 4.26 -19.91 16.67
C ALA A 99 4.45 -19.20 15.31
N LEU A 100 3.49 -18.36 14.91
CA LEU A 100 3.62 -17.50 13.73
C LEU A 100 4.72 -16.45 13.95
N VAL A 101 4.74 -15.77 15.10
CA VAL A 101 5.79 -14.79 15.46
C VAL A 101 7.17 -15.43 15.47
N ASP A 102 7.31 -16.60 16.07
CA ASP A 102 8.59 -17.33 16.10
C ASP A 102 9.09 -17.67 14.69
N THR A 103 8.18 -18.04 13.79
CA THR A 103 8.52 -18.31 12.38
C THR A 103 8.95 -17.02 11.66
N TYR A 104 8.25 -15.91 11.89
CA TYR A 104 8.59 -14.61 11.35
C TYR A 104 10.00 -14.18 11.77
N ILE A 105 10.29 -14.19 13.07
CA ILE A 105 11.60 -13.79 13.60
C ILE A 105 12.72 -14.72 13.10
N ASN A 106 12.49 -16.02 13.07
CA ASN A 106 13.49 -16.99 12.63
C ASN A 106 13.69 -17.01 11.11
N GLY A 107 12.75 -16.49 10.35
CA GLY A 107 12.81 -16.38 8.90
C GLY A 107 13.51 -15.10 8.39
N LEU A 108 13.83 -14.16 9.27
CA LEU A 108 14.52 -12.93 8.90
C LEU A 108 15.90 -13.21 8.31
N PHE A 109 16.22 -12.55 7.21
CA PHE A 109 17.57 -12.55 6.65
C PHE A 109 17.84 -11.21 5.93
N VAL A 110 19.11 -10.98 5.57
CA VAL A 110 19.53 -9.72 4.92
C VAL A 110 20.15 -10.04 3.56
N LEU A 111 19.66 -9.37 2.54
CA LEU A 111 20.21 -9.42 1.20
C LEU A 111 21.07 -8.20 0.94
N ARG A 112 22.19 -8.43 0.29
CA ARG A 112 22.95 -7.37 -0.32
C ARG A 112 22.47 -7.16 -1.74
N LYS A 113 21.98 -5.94 -2.04
CA LYS A 113 21.73 -5.48 -3.38
C LYS A 113 22.99 -4.80 -3.91
N ASN A 114 23.31 -4.97 -5.19
CA ASN A 114 24.32 -4.15 -5.81
C ASN A 114 23.71 -2.77 -6.08
N SER A 115 24.34 -1.73 -5.54
CA SER A 115 23.95 -0.36 -5.86
C SER A 115 24.49 0.04 -7.25
N HIS A 116 23.87 1.08 -7.81
CA HIS A 116 24.30 1.68 -9.08
C HIS A 116 25.54 2.58 -8.92
N SER A 117 26.13 2.60 -7.75
CA SER A 117 27.22 3.49 -7.37
C SER A 117 28.31 2.73 -6.61
N ASP A 118 29.56 3.01 -6.93
CA ASP A 118 30.73 2.43 -6.25
C ASP A 118 30.85 2.82 -4.77
N TYR A 119 30.05 3.83 -4.35
CA TYR A 119 30.08 4.36 -2.98
C TYR A 119 28.96 3.81 -2.09
N LEU A 120 28.03 3.07 -2.64
CA LEU A 120 26.84 2.61 -1.92
C LEU A 120 26.75 1.08 -1.98
N THR A 121 26.31 0.49 -0.89
CA THR A 121 25.89 -0.92 -0.85
C THR A 121 24.55 -0.99 -0.14
N ASP A 122 23.52 -1.39 -0.85
CA ASP A 122 22.19 -1.51 -0.28
C ASP A 122 22.04 -2.87 0.40
N LEU A 123 21.46 -2.83 1.60
CA LEU A 123 21.09 -3.98 2.39
C LEU A 123 19.58 -4.01 2.50
N GLN A 124 18.99 -5.09 2.07
CA GLN A 124 17.55 -5.33 2.20
C GLN A 124 17.29 -6.40 3.25
N PRO A 125 16.76 -6.02 4.42
CA PRO A 125 16.16 -6.98 5.31
C PRO A 125 14.94 -7.62 4.64
N VAL A 126 14.84 -8.93 4.73
CA VAL A 126 13.76 -9.71 4.12
C VAL A 126 12.97 -10.38 5.21
N PHE A 127 11.69 -10.07 5.25
CA PHE A 127 10.74 -10.61 6.21
C PHE A 127 9.91 -11.70 5.55
N PRO A 128 9.72 -12.85 6.20
CA PRO A 128 8.92 -13.95 5.63
C PRO A 128 7.44 -13.63 5.50
N PHE A 129 6.94 -12.62 6.24
CA PHE A 129 5.57 -12.13 6.18
C PHE A 129 5.56 -10.61 6.32
N ASN A 130 4.53 -9.97 5.80
CA ASN A 130 4.28 -8.55 6.06
C ASN A 130 3.15 -8.43 7.09
N PHE A 131 3.48 -8.04 8.32
CA PHE A 131 2.50 -7.81 9.38
C PHE A 131 1.80 -6.44 9.30
N ASN A 132 2.27 -5.55 8.43
CA ASN A 132 1.73 -4.18 8.30
C ASN A 132 0.62 -4.05 7.25
N MET A 133 0.20 -5.15 6.62
CA MET A 133 -0.92 -5.10 5.69
C MET A 133 -2.23 -4.82 6.44
N PRO A 134 -3.03 -3.83 6.02
CA PRO A 134 -4.26 -3.44 6.71
C PRO A 134 -5.29 -4.56 6.88
N ASP A 135 -5.22 -5.57 6.03
CA ASP A 135 -6.15 -6.69 5.96
C ASP A 135 -5.54 -8.01 6.43
N GLN A 136 -4.28 -8.00 6.88
CA GLN A 136 -3.57 -9.14 7.45
C GLN A 136 -3.16 -8.80 8.89
N PHE A 137 -2.76 -9.83 9.65
CA PHE A 137 -2.43 -9.73 11.06
C PHE A 137 -1.66 -8.46 11.46
N PRO A 138 -2.25 -7.53 12.20
CA PRO A 138 -1.54 -6.41 12.77
C PRO A 138 -0.88 -6.84 14.10
N PHE A 139 0.23 -7.59 14.01
CA PHE A 139 1.07 -7.71 15.20
C PHE A 139 1.90 -6.44 15.35
N PRO A 140 1.78 -5.73 16.48
CA PRO A 140 2.69 -4.64 16.79
C PRO A 140 4.11 -5.17 16.81
N HIS A 141 5.00 -4.51 16.06
CA HIS A 141 6.40 -4.87 16.07
C HIS A 141 7.27 -3.62 16.06
N GLY A 142 8.40 -3.70 16.75
CA GLY A 142 9.47 -2.73 16.71
C GLY A 142 10.71 -3.37 16.10
N LEU A 143 11.42 -2.65 15.24
CA LEU A 143 12.68 -3.08 14.67
C LEU A 143 13.70 -1.95 14.84
N GLU A 144 14.80 -2.25 15.51
CA GLU A 144 15.88 -1.31 15.76
C GLU A 144 17.19 -1.86 15.20
N TRP A 145 17.72 -1.22 14.18
CA TRP A 145 19.03 -1.56 13.64
C TRP A 145 20.13 -0.92 14.48
N GLN A 146 21.18 -1.69 14.77
CA GLN A 146 22.26 -1.27 15.66
C GLN A 146 23.60 -1.08 14.96
N SER A 147 23.99 -2.01 14.09
CA SER A 147 25.28 -1.93 13.43
C SER A 147 25.43 -2.94 12.28
N VAL A 148 26.36 -2.63 11.36
CA VAL A 148 26.83 -3.58 10.36
C VAL A 148 28.30 -3.93 10.62
N THR A 149 28.65 -5.22 10.47
CA THR A 149 30.04 -5.70 10.49
C THR A 149 30.53 -5.86 9.06
N LEU A 150 31.71 -5.33 8.76
CA LEU A 150 32.35 -5.43 7.45
C LEU A 150 33.31 -6.63 7.39
N SER A 151 33.70 -7.04 6.18
CA SER A 151 34.59 -8.19 5.92
C SER A 151 36.00 -8.03 6.53
N ASN A 152 36.40 -6.83 6.90
CA ASN A 152 37.64 -6.54 7.64
C ASN A 152 37.42 -6.49 9.16
N ASN A 153 36.28 -6.97 9.66
CA ASN A 153 35.83 -6.96 11.05
C ASN A 153 35.58 -5.56 11.65
N LYS A 154 35.58 -4.51 10.85
CA LYS A 154 35.14 -3.18 11.33
C LYS A 154 33.65 -3.19 11.56
N VAL A 155 33.20 -2.66 12.72
CA VAL A 155 31.79 -2.50 13.06
C VAL A 155 31.42 -1.04 12.84
N ILE A 156 30.36 -0.80 12.09
CA ILE A 156 29.82 0.53 11.78
C ILE A 156 28.47 0.63 12.50
N PRO A 157 28.28 1.58 13.42
CA PRO A 157 27.01 1.79 14.10
C PRO A 157 25.97 2.34 13.13
N PHE A 158 24.70 2.04 13.38
CA PHE A 158 23.58 2.64 12.66
C PHE A 158 23.45 4.13 12.99
N GLN A 159 23.23 4.94 11.97
CA GLN A 159 23.00 6.36 12.07
C GLN A 159 21.64 6.68 11.45
N PRO A 160 20.68 7.28 12.19
CA PRO A 160 19.34 7.56 11.66
C PRO A 160 19.36 8.58 10.51
N GLU A 161 20.40 9.43 10.46
CA GLU A 161 20.57 10.43 9.41
C GLU A 161 21.95 10.29 8.77
N TRP A 162 22.00 10.44 7.45
CA TRP A 162 23.27 10.49 6.73
C TRP A 162 24.01 11.80 7.06
N SER A 163 25.33 11.73 7.30
CA SER A 163 26.15 12.88 7.60
C SER A 163 27.20 13.13 6.51
N GLU A 164 27.07 14.23 5.78
CA GLU A 164 28.08 14.66 4.80
C GLU A 164 29.42 15.05 5.44
N THR A 165 29.40 15.36 6.72
CA THR A 165 30.60 15.84 7.44
C THR A 165 31.45 14.72 8.03
N ASP A 166 30.95 13.49 8.07
CA ASP A 166 31.72 12.34 8.52
C ASP A 166 32.36 11.65 7.31
N PRO A 167 33.69 11.73 7.16
CA PRO A 167 34.41 11.08 6.04
C PRO A 167 34.50 9.56 6.19
N GLY A 168 33.83 8.97 7.19
CA GLY A 168 33.88 7.54 7.48
C GLY A 168 32.88 6.72 6.65
N ILE A 169 32.94 5.39 6.81
CA ILE A 169 31.92 4.48 6.32
C ILE A 169 30.70 4.62 7.23
N GLN A 170 29.52 4.82 6.67
CA GLN A 170 28.28 5.04 7.40
C GLN A 170 27.26 3.94 7.08
N LEU A 171 26.41 3.59 8.04
CA LEU A 171 25.23 2.77 7.89
C LEU A 171 24.00 3.61 8.21
N SER A 172 23.14 3.85 7.25
CA SER A 172 21.96 4.69 7.38
C SER A 172 20.75 4.08 6.67
N PRO A 173 19.52 4.57 6.91
CA PRO A 173 18.37 4.15 6.11
C PRO A 173 18.54 4.60 4.66
N SER A 174 18.07 3.79 3.71
CA SER A 174 18.13 4.12 2.27
C SER A 174 17.01 5.06 1.82
N SER A 175 15.97 5.22 2.63
CA SER A 175 14.82 6.09 2.38
C SER A 175 14.63 7.11 3.50
N SER A 176 13.86 8.16 3.24
CA SER A 176 13.50 9.18 4.22
C SER A 176 12.59 8.69 5.36
N ASN A 177 12.21 7.42 5.38
CA ASN A 177 11.45 6.83 6.49
C ASN A 177 12.40 6.41 7.61
N LEU A 178 12.61 7.31 8.56
CA LEU A 178 13.57 7.16 9.66
C LEU A 178 13.09 6.22 10.77
N THR A 179 11.79 5.93 10.84
CA THR A 179 11.20 5.21 11.99
C THR A 179 11.20 3.70 11.84
N ASN A 180 11.19 3.20 10.60
CA ASN A 180 11.28 1.77 10.31
C ASN A 180 11.90 1.56 8.92
N PRO A 181 13.23 1.62 8.78
CA PRO A 181 13.87 1.49 7.49
C PRO A 181 13.78 0.06 6.99
N ASP A 182 12.96 -0.15 5.95
CA ASP A 182 12.87 -1.43 5.25
C ASP A 182 14.19 -1.78 4.55
N ASP A 183 14.90 -0.76 4.04
CA ASP A 183 16.19 -0.88 3.37
C ASP A 183 17.24 0.00 4.04
N LEU A 184 18.48 -0.49 4.08
CA LEU A 184 19.63 0.18 4.65
C LEU A 184 20.71 0.39 3.59
N THR A 185 21.47 1.47 3.73
CA THR A 185 22.60 1.76 2.85
C THR A 185 23.90 1.86 3.64
N VAL A 186 24.93 1.14 3.18
CA VAL A 186 26.31 1.35 3.62
C VAL A 186 26.94 2.31 2.63
N THR A 187 27.24 3.51 3.10
CA THR A 187 27.91 4.57 2.32
C THR A 187 29.40 4.54 2.60
N TYR A 188 30.20 4.50 1.54
CA TYR A 188 31.67 4.55 1.61
C TYR A 188 32.17 5.96 1.28
N PRO A 189 33.32 6.37 1.84
CA PRO A 189 33.91 7.67 1.52
C PRO A 189 34.16 7.82 0.03
N PHE A 190 33.79 8.97 -0.52
CA PHE A 190 34.17 9.34 -1.87
C PHE A 190 35.65 9.67 -1.91
N ILE A 191 36.45 8.98 -2.74
CA ILE A 191 37.85 9.26 -2.97
C ILE A 191 37.97 9.82 -4.38
N ASP A 192 38.19 11.14 -4.49
CA ASP A 192 38.35 11.84 -5.75
C ASP A 192 39.47 11.22 -6.59
N GLY A 193 39.19 10.83 -7.84
CA GLY A 193 40.16 10.41 -8.85
C GLY A 193 40.58 8.95 -8.79
N ILE A 194 40.02 8.12 -7.94
CA ILE A 194 40.25 6.68 -7.96
C ILE A 194 38.95 6.01 -8.38
N GLU A 195 38.88 5.49 -9.59
CA GLU A 195 37.95 4.43 -9.96
C GLU A 195 38.32 3.17 -9.16
N THR A 196 38.03 3.17 -7.87
CA THR A 196 38.16 1.98 -7.06
C THR A 196 37.01 1.07 -7.41
N GLU A 197 37.27 0.08 -8.25
CA GLU A 197 36.34 -1.02 -8.39
C GLU A 197 35.86 -1.45 -6.99
N ASN A 198 34.57 -1.55 -6.79
CA ASN A 198 33.90 -1.97 -5.55
C ASN A 198 34.49 -3.24 -4.89
N LYS A 199 35.36 -3.95 -5.61
CA LYS A 199 36.05 -5.15 -5.19
C LYS A 199 37.10 -4.93 -4.10
N SER A 200 37.60 -3.72 -3.90
CA SER A 200 38.64 -3.42 -2.90
C SER A 200 38.09 -2.92 -1.57
N GLN A 201 36.80 -2.54 -1.51
CA GLN A 201 36.20 -2.03 -0.30
C GLN A 201 35.74 -3.16 0.64
N PRO A 202 35.85 -2.99 1.98
CA PRO A 202 35.36 -3.97 2.94
C PRO A 202 33.84 -4.11 2.80
N GLN A 203 33.36 -5.31 2.58
CA GLN A 203 31.95 -5.58 2.30
C GLN A 203 31.15 -5.90 3.55
N PRO A 204 29.85 -5.54 3.63
CA PRO A 204 28.97 -5.96 4.71
C PRO A 204 28.86 -7.49 4.77
N VAL A 205 29.07 -8.06 5.96
CA VAL A 205 29.00 -9.50 6.19
C VAL A 205 27.97 -9.91 7.25
N ASN A 206 27.61 -8.96 8.12
CA ASN A 206 26.65 -9.23 9.19
C ASN A 206 25.93 -7.93 9.60
N LEU A 207 24.61 -8.01 9.86
CA LEU A 207 23.79 -6.91 10.33
C LEU A 207 23.23 -7.27 11.71
N LYS A 208 23.32 -6.34 12.66
CA LYS A 208 22.79 -6.47 14.02
C LYS A 208 21.65 -5.51 14.26
N GLY A 209 20.67 -6.00 15.02
CA GLY A 209 19.52 -5.24 15.44
C GLY A 209 18.78 -5.91 16.60
N VAL A 210 17.65 -5.35 16.95
CA VAL A 210 16.69 -5.91 17.89
C VAL A 210 15.32 -5.89 17.27
N VAL A 211 14.61 -7.01 17.33
CA VAL A 211 13.20 -7.07 16.96
C VAL A 211 12.36 -7.33 18.19
N GLU A 212 11.25 -6.62 18.30
CA GLU A 212 10.25 -6.84 19.32
C GLU A 212 8.89 -7.03 18.65
N VAL A 213 8.21 -8.14 18.95
CA VAL A 213 6.89 -8.46 18.39
C VAL A 213 5.95 -8.83 19.52
N VAL A 214 4.75 -8.28 19.49
CA VAL A 214 3.70 -8.56 20.46
C VAL A 214 2.67 -9.48 19.83
N ALA A 215 2.55 -10.71 20.37
CA ALA A 215 1.56 -11.66 19.92
C ALA A 215 0.35 -11.69 20.88
N PRO A 216 -0.89 -11.66 20.37
CA PRO A 216 -2.07 -11.90 21.20
C PRO A 216 -2.04 -13.32 21.76
N SER A 217 -2.61 -13.49 22.95
CA SER A 217 -2.71 -14.81 23.57
C SER A 217 -3.63 -15.76 22.79
N LYS A 218 -4.68 -15.19 22.15
CA LYS A 218 -5.65 -15.88 21.30
C LYS A 218 -6.37 -14.92 20.39
N VAL A 219 -7.07 -15.47 19.41
CA VAL A 219 -8.02 -14.76 18.55
C VAL A 219 -9.42 -15.29 18.84
N LEU A 220 -10.34 -14.41 19.18
CA LEU A 220 -11.77 -14.73 19.36
C LEU A 220 -12.50 -14.37 18.07
N THR A 221 -13.31 -15.28 17.54
CA THR A 221 -14.02 -15.08 16.28
C THR A 221 -15.52 -15.08 16.53
N PHE A 222 -16.20 -14.01 16.13
CA PHE A 222 -17.63 -13.84 16.19
C PHE A 222 -18.21 -13.79 14.78
N ASP A 223 -19.02 -14.79 14.43
CA ASP A 223 -19.81 -14.74 13.20
C ASP A 223 -21.12 -14.04 13.51
N LEU A 224 -21.35 -12.88 12.86
CA LEU A 224 -22.48 -11.99 13.11
C LEU A 224 -23.27 -11.78 11.83
N SER A 225 -24.58 -11.64 11.98
CA SER A 225 -25.52 -11.42 10.89
C SER A 225 -26.53 -10.33 11.26
N LYS A 226 -27.42 -9.99 10.36
CA LYS A 226 -28.49 -9.00 10.62
C LYS A 226 -29.34 -9.33 11.87
N LYS A 227 -29.40 -10.58 12.29
CA LYS A 227 -30.12 -11.03 13.50
C LYS A 227 -29.42 -10.60 14.79
N ASP A 228 -28.13 -10.34 14.72
CA ASP A 228 -27.30 -9.98 15.87
C ASP A 228 -27.25 -8.47 16.12
N VAL A 229 -27.86 -7.66 15.23
CA VAL A 229 -27.95 -6.20 15.42
C VAL A 229 -28.67 -5.86 16.70
N GLY A 230 -27.99 -5.09 17.58
CA GLY A 230 -28.51 -4.72 18.89
C GLY A 230 -28.42 -5.84 19.95
N HIS A 231 -27.91 -7.02 19.60
CA HIS A 231 -27.74 -8.15 20.51
C HIS A 231 -26.26 -8.42 20.77
N PRO A 232 -25.72 -8.05 21.95
CA PRO A 232 -24.31 -8.25 22.25
C PRO A 232 -23.96 -9.74 22.32
N ARG A 233 -22.78 -10.08 21.81
CA ARG A 233 -22.17 -11.40 21.88
C ARG A 233 -20.95 -11.35 22.78
N THR A 234 -20.87 -12.23 23.76
CA THR A 234 -19.76 -12.28 24.72
C THR A 234 -19.03 -13.61 24.64
N GLU A 235 -17.72 -13.55 24.55
CA GLU A 235 -16.83 -14.69 24.68
C GLU A 235 -15.67 -14.32 25.62
N GLY A 236 -15.52 -15.07 26.71
CA GLY A 236 -14.57 -14.71 27.78
C GLY A 236 -14.90 -13.32 28.35
N ASN A 237 -13.92 -12.43 28.33
CA ASN A 237 -14.04 -11.04 28.80
C ASN A 237 -14.37 -10.05 27.69
N VAL A 238 -14.63 -10.52 26.47
CA VAL A 238 -14.83 -9.69 25.29
C VAL A 238 -16.29 -9.68 24.92
N THR A 239 -16.85 -8.50 24.72
CA THR A 239 -18.21 -8.33 24.21
C THR A 239 -18.19 -7.52 22.93
N VAL A 240 -18.76 -8.09 21.88
CA VAL A 240 -18.93 -7.45 20.57
C VAL A 240 -20.38 -7.04 20.40
N HIS A 241 -20.62 -5.78 20.11
CA HIS A 241 -21.91 -5.22 19.75
C HIS A 241 -21.94 -4.91 18.27
N LEU A 242 -22.78 -5.58 17.50
CA LEU A 242 -23.12 -5.15 16.15
C LEU A 242 -24.21 -4.09 16.27
N LEU A 243 -23.85 -2.82 16.12
CA LEU A 243 -24.78 -1.69 16.26
C LEU A 243 -25.63 -1.54 15.01
N LEU A 244 -25.04 -1.76 13.84
CA LEU A 244 -25.69 -1.62 12.54
C LEU A 244 -25.06 -2.57 11.52
N LEU A 245 -25.90 -3.15 10.66
CA LEU A 245 -25.47 -3.88 9.46
C LEU A 245 -26.36 -3.46 8.30
N GLU A 246 -25.79 -2.72 7.38
CA GLU A 246 -26.47 -2.17 6.22
C GLU A 246 -25.69 -2.54 4.95
N LYS A 247 -26.38 -2.76 3.88
CA LYS A 247 -25.86 -3.09 2.54
C LYS A 247 -24.37 -3.46 2.47
N ASN A 248 -23.49 -2.46 2.52
CA ASN A 248 -22.03 -2.61 2.34
C ASN A 248 -21.21 -2.07 3.53
N TYR A 249 -21.84 -1.79 4.68
CA TYR A 249 -21.11 -1.36 5.87
C TYR A 249 -21.72 -1.90 7.16
N ALA A 250 -20.89 -1.95 8.19
CA ALA A 250 -21.28 -2.34 9.53
C ALA A 250 -20.69 -1.38 10.57
N GLU A 251 -21.43 -1.18 11.67
CA GLU A 251 -20.95 -0.47 12.85
C GLU A 251 -20.84 -1.45 14.01
N ILE A 252 -19.65 -1.47 14.60
CA ILE A 252 -19.28 -2.44 15.64
C ILE A 252 -18.69 -1.69 16.82
N GLU A 253 -19.05 -2.12 17.99
CA GLU A 253 -18.45 -1.68 19.24
C GLU A 253 -17.90 -2.89 19.98
N LEU A 254 -16.63 -2.81 20.37
CA LEU A 254 -15.96 -3.80 21.17
C LEU A 254 -15.81 -3.28 22.58
N THR A 255 -16.43 -3.93 23.55
CA THR A 255 -16.21 -3.68 24.97
C THR A 255 -15.28 -4.76 25.52
N ASN A 256 -14.15 -4.33 26.04
CA ASN A 256 -13.20 -5.21 26.71
C ASN A 256 -12.99 -4.73 28.14
N SER A 257 -13.33 -5.56 29.11
CA SER A 257 -13.13 -5.27 30.53
C SER A 257 -11.66 -5.47 30.97
N ALA A 258 -10.87 -6.21 30.20
CA ALA A 258 -9.44 -6.35 30.43
C ALA A 258 -8.70 -5.31 29.61
N ALA A 259 -7.78 -4.59 30.23
CA ALA A 259 -6.96 -3.61 29.55
C ALA A 259 -6.41 -4.20 28.23
N LEU A 260 -6.74 -3.53 27.14
CA LEU A 260 -6.03 -3.71 25.90
C LEU A 260 -4.55 -3.49 26.19
N ALA A 261 -3.72 -4.19 25.45
CA ALA A 261 -2.30 -4.37 25.67
C ALA A 261 -1.62 -3.26 26.46
N PRO A 262 -0.70 -3.60 27.35
CA PRO A 262 0.18 -2.60 27.95
C PRO A 262 0.77 -1.74 26.83
N GLU A 263 0.97 -0.46 27.06
CA GLU A 263 1.66 0.46 26.17
C GLU A 263 2.94 -0.21 25.65
N VAL A 264 2.86 -0.78 24.47
CA VAL A 264 3.97 -1.40 23.79
C VAL A 264 4.26 -0.51 22.61
N ALA A 265 5.40 0.15 22.66
CA ALA A 265 5.82 1.14 21.68
C ALA A 265 4.73 2.19 21.35
N ASP A 266 5.02 3.27 20.73
CA ASP A 266 4.18 4.46 20.56
C ASP A 266 2.77 4.25 19.93
N GLU A 267 2.36 3.00 19.62
CA GLU A 267 1.05 2.67 19.02
C GLU A 267 0.39 1.49 19.73
N SER A 268 -0.78 1.72 20.30
CA SER A 268 -1.62 0.63 20.80
C SER A 268 -2.18 -0.20 19.63
N PRO A 269 -2.02 -1.52 19.64
CA PRO A 269 -2.53 -2.36 18.57
C PRO A 269 -4.06 -2.26 18.47
N ASN A 270 -4.59 -2.16 17.26
CA ASN A 270 -6.03 -2.29 17.06
C ASN A 270 -6.42 -3.76 17.28
N PRO A 271 -7.22 -4.07 18.33
CA PRO A 271 -7.57 -5.44 18.63
C PRO A 271 -8.68 -5.98 17.71
N LEU A 272 -9.25 -5.14 16.84
CA LEU A 272 -10.45 -5.44 16.09
C LEU A 272 -10.14 -5.62 14.60
N LEU A 273 -10.35 -6.83 14.11
CA LEU A 273 -10.25 -7.17 12.69
C LEU A 273 -11.62 -7.60 12.17
N VAL A 274 -12.22 -6.79 11.30
CA VAL A 274 -13.55 -7.02 10.76
C VAL A 274 -13.46 -7.41 9.29
N GLN A 275 -14.08 -8.54 8.96
CA GLN A 275 -14.23 -9.04 7.60
C GLN A 275 -15.70 -9.27 7.29
N ALA A 276 -16.08 -9.12 6.03
CA ALA A 276 -17.45 -9.39 5.57
C ALA A 276 -17.46 -10.50 4.52
N ARG A 277 -18.55 -11.24 4.45
CA ARG A 277 -18.79 -12.20 3.39
C ARG A 277 -20.10 -11.88 2.69
N ASP A 278 -20.13 -12.17 1.40
CA ASP A 278 -21.35 -12.12 0.60
C ASP A 278 -22.21 -13.38 0.77
N THR A 279 -23.32 -13.46 0.04
CA THR A 279 -24.23 -14.61 0.04
C THR A 279 -23.63 -15.89 -0.50
N THR A 280 -22.50 -15.82 -1.20
CA THR A 280 -21.74 -16.99 -1.70
C THR A 280 -20.71 -17.48 -0.69
N GLY A 281 -20.49 -16.73 0.39
CA GLY A 281 -19.52 -17.02 1.43
C GLY A 281 -18.11 -16.51 1.14
N GLN A 282 -17.92 -15.76 0.05
CA GLN A 282 -16.62 -15.17 -0.30
C GLN A 282 -16.37 -13.89 0.52
N PHE A 283 -15.12 -13.67 0.92
CA PHE A 283 -14.74 -12.46 1.63
C PHE A 283 -14.76 -11.26 0.68
N LEU A 284 -15.32 -10.15 1.15
CA LEU A 284 -15.38 -8.88 0.43
C LEU A 284 -14.16 -8.03 0.79
N THR A 285 -13.62 -7.33 -0.20
CA THR A 285 -12.54 -6.35 0.02
C THR A 285 -13.05 -5.18 0.86
N ARG A 286 -12.26 -4.77 1.86
CA ARG A 286 -12.56 -3.61 2.68
C ARG A 286 -12.26 -2.33 1.90
N SER A 287 -13.25 -1.46 1.74
CA SER A 287 -13.11 -0.17 1.04
C SER A 287 -12.71 0.99 1.95
N GLY A 288 -12.82 0.82 3.26
CA GLY A 288 -12.40 1.81 4.24
C GLY A 288 -12.98 1.57 5.63
N SER A 289 -12.48 2.30 6.62
CA SER A 289 -13.00 2.27 7.98
C SER A 289 -12.94 3.65 8.63
N ILE A 290 -13.79 3.84 9.62
CA ILE A 290 -13.87 5.00 10.49
C ILE A 290 -13.89 4.47 11.92
N ASN A 291 -12.90 4.83 12.70
CA ASN A 291 -12.76 4.32 14.07
C ASN A 291 -13.22 5.32 15.13
N GLU A 292 -13.52 6.55 14.71
CA GLU A 292 -14.01 7.59 15.60
C GLU A 292 -15.51 7.41 15.87
N SER A 293 -15.82 7.13 17.12
CA SER A 293 -17.21 7.08 17.60
C SER A 293 -17.87 8.49 17.59
N ALA A 294 -19.19 8.54 17.65
CA ALA A 294 -19.89 9.81 17.77
C ALA A 294 -19.47 10.62 19.01
N ALA A 295 -19.11 9.93 20.09
CA ALA A 295 -18.64 10.58 21.33
C ALA A 295 -17.24 11.20 21.12
N GLN A 296 -16.35 10.53 20.39
CA GLN A 296 -15.03 11.07 20.05
C GLN A 296 -15.15 12.29 19.14
N VAL A 297 -15.98 12.22 18.13
CA VAL A 297 -16.21 13.38 17.24
C VAL A 297 -16.77 14.56 18.02
N ALA A 298 -17.78 14.34 18.86
CA ALA A 298 -18.33 15.41 19.68
C ALA A 298 -17.31 16.00 20.66
N PHE A 299 -16.39 15.19 21.19
CA PHE A 299 -15.30 15.65 22.01
C PHE A 299 -14.33 16.55 21.22
N TYR A 300 -13.92 16.15 20.03
CA TYR A 300 -13.04 16.96 19.17
C TYR A 300 -13.70 18.24 18.67
N GLU A 301 -15.00 18.20 18.33
CA GLU A 301 -15.77 19.40 18.00
C GLU A 301 -15.81 20.38 19.17
N LYS A 302 -15.99 19.87 20.40
CA LYS A 302 -15.91 20.70 21.62
C LYS A 302 -14.54 21.31 21.78
N GLN A 303 -13.46 20.55 21.64
CA GLN A 303 -12.10 21.08 21.73
C GLN A 303 -11.83 22.16 20.68
N LEU A 304 -12.25 21.92 19.43
CA LEU A 304 -12.15 22.93 18.36
C LEU A 304 -12.88 24.23 18.73
N ALA A 305 -14.10 24.11 19.26
CA ALA A 305 -14.87 25.27 19.70
C ALA A 305 -14.23 26.02 20.88
N GLU A 306 -13.53 25.32 21.79
CA GLU A 306 -12.76 25.98 22.87
C GLU A 306 -11.50 26.68 22.34
N MET A 307 -10.77 26.07 21.37
CA MET A 307 -9.64 26.71 20.71
C MET A 307 -10.07 27.99 19.99
N GLN A 308 -11.19 28.00 19.28
CA GLN A 308 -11.71 29.16 18.55
C GLN A 308 -12.10 30.33 19.46
N LYS A 309 -12.31 30.13 20.75
CA LYS A 309 -12.57 31.19 21.73
C LYS A 309 -11.32 31.86 22.23
N GLN A 310 -10.16 31.25 22.04
CA GLN A 310 -8.88 31.79 22.49
C GLN A 310 -8.39 32.91 21.56
N LYS A 311 -7.60 33.83 22.13
CA LYS A 311 -6.94 34.89 21.34
C LYS A 311 -5.49 34.55 21.01
N ALA A 312 -4.86 33.70 21.79
CA ALA A 312 -3.50 33.25 21.62
C ALA A 312 -3.30 31.90 22.32
N TRP A 313 -2.34 31.12 21.83
CA TRP A 313 -1.90 29.88 22.46
C TRP A 313 -1.13 30.17 23.73
N SER A 314 -1.31 29.35 24.75
CA SER A 314 -0.53 29.41 25.97
C SER A 314 -0.27 28.02 26.52
N ASP A 315 0.85 27.85 27.24
CA ASP A 315 1.21 26.57 27.88
C ASP A 315 0.13 26.09 28.87
N ALA A 316 -0.56 27.01 29.52
CA ALA A 316 -1.66 26.67 30.41
C ALA A 316 -2.87 26.12 29.65
N PHE A 317 -3.17 26.67 28.49
CA PHE A 317 -4.24 26.20 27.64
C PHE A 317 -3.89 24.83 26.97
N GLU A 318 -2.66 24.68 26.49
CA GLU A 318 -2.14 23.41 25.97
C GLU A 318 -2.24 22.30 27.03
N LYS A 319 -1.82 22.60 28.26
CA LYS A 319 -1.95 21.66 29.38
C LYS A 319 -3.40 21.31 29.67
N GLN A 320 -4.31 22.29 29.64
CA GLN A 320 -5.74 22.03 29.82
C GLN A 320 -6.27 21.07 28.75
N LEU A 321 -5.99 21.29 27.46
CA LEU A 321 -6.42 20.41 26.35
C LEU A 321 -5.85 19.00 26.53
N SER A 322 -4.57 18.89 26.89
CA SER A 322 -3.91 17.60 27.16
C SER A 322 -4.56 16.85 28.34
N ASP A 323 -4.86 17.55 29.43
CA ASP A 323 -5.50 16.96 30.61
C ASP A 323 -6.95 16.52 30.28
N GLU A 324 -7.70 17.31 29.50
CA GLU A 324 -9.04 16.94 29.00
C GLU A 324 -8.97 15.73 28.06
N GLN A 325 -7.98 15.68 27.16
CA GLN A 325 -7.76 14.54 26.26
C GLN A 325 -7.51 13.26 27.06
N LYS A 326 -6.57 13.28 27.99
CA LYS A 326 -6.26 12.13 28.84
C LYS A 326 -7.46 11.68 29.68
N ALA A 327 -8.22 12.64 30.23
CA ALA A 327 -9.44 12.31 30.97
C ALA A 327 -10.49 11.65 30.08
N PHE A 328 -10.65 12.12 28.85
CA PHE A 328 -11.55 11.51 27.87
C PHE A 328 -11.09 10.10 27.50
N GLU A 329 -9.83 9.91 27.16
CA GLU A 329 -9.26 8.60 26.81
C GLU A 329 -9.45 7.56 27.92
N HIS A 330 -9.26 7.96 29.17
CA HIS A 330 -9.54 7.08 30.32
C HIS A 330 -11.00 6.66 30.46
N THR A 331 -11.93 7.40 29.87
CA THR A 331 -13.36 7.02 29.86
C THR A 331 -13.70 6.11 28.69
N GLN A 332 -12.83 6.00 27.68
CA GLN A 332 -13.05 5.17 26.51
C GLN A 332 -12.68 3.72 26.83
N THR A 333 -13.67 2.93 27.20
CA THR A 333 -13.51 1.48 27.45
C THR A 333 -13.94 0.64 26.26
N THR A 334 -14.33 1.28 25.15
CA THR A 334 -14.86 0.65 23.97
C THR A 334 -14.06 1.04 22.74
N HIS A 335 -13.84 0.08 21.84
CA HIS A 335 -13.34 0.32 20.49
C HIS A 335 -14.52 0.33 19.54
N TYR A 336 -14.65 1.42 18.79
CA TYR A 336 -15.65 1.58 17.77
C TYR A 336 -15.01 1.42 16.38
N ALA A 337 -15.70 0.75 15.48
CA ALA A 337 -15.36 0.68 14.08
C ALA A 337 -16.61 0.73 13.21
N LYS A 338 -16.61 1.62 12.23
CA LYS A 338 -17.53 1.60 11.10
C LYS A 338 -16.75 1.18 9.87
N VAL A 339 -17.05 -0.01 9.33
CA VAL A 339 -16.26 -0.63 8.27
C VAL A 339 -17.10 -0.75 7.02
N TYR A 340 -16.54 -0.37 5.89
CA TYR A 340 -17.16 -0.39 4.57
C TYR A 340 -16.48 -1.43 3.68
N PHE A 341 -17.29 -2.10 2.83
CA PHE A 341 -16.85 -3.16 1.94
C PHE A 341 -17.31 -2.92 0.51
N ASN A 342 -16.57 -3.44 -0.45
CA ASN A 342 -16.96 -3.49 -1.85
C ASN A 342 -17.86 -4.73 -2.03
N GLY A 343 -19.18 -4.53 -2.00
CA GLY A 343 -20.18 -5.58 -2.15
C GLY A 343 -21.22 -5.59 -1.04
N LEU A 344 -22.26 -6.42 -1.24
CA LEU A 344 -23.36 -6.59 -0.28
C LEU A 344 -22.98 -7.59 0.79
N ILE A 345 -23.09 -7.18 2.05
CA ILE A 345 -22.75 -8.02 3.21
C ILE A 345 -23.92 -8.94 3.52
N ASP A 346 -23.66 -10.25 3.57
CA ASP A 346 -24.57 -11.24 4.14
C ASP A 346 -24.25 -11.49 5.62
N ASN A 347 -22.98 -11.71 5.94
CA ASN A 347 -22.53 -11.86 7.31
C ASN A 347 -21.16 -11.20 7.53
N LEU A 348 -20.86 -10.97 8.82
CA LEU A 348 -19.60 -10.43 9.30
C LEU A 348 -18.85 -11.49 10.10
N GLN A 349 -17.55 -11.53 9.92
CA GLN A 349 -16.63 -12.20 10.81
C GLN A 349 -15.83 -11.14 11.57
N VAL A 350 -16.10 -11.02 12.86
CA VAL A 350 -15.39 -10.09 13.75
C VAL A 350 -14.37 -10.87 14.55
N ASN A 351 -13.10 -10.61 14.28
CA ASN A 351 -12.00 -11.26 14.98
C ASN A 351 -11.42 -10.28 15.99
N VAL A 352 -11.34 -10.72 17.23
CA VAL A 352 -10.78 -9.93 18.32
C VAL A 352 -9.47 -10.55 18.76
N LEU A 353 -8.41 -9.78 18.62
CA LEU A 353 -7.06 -10.14 19.08
C LEU A 353 -6.98 -9.86 20.57
N ASP A 354 -6.92 -10.91 21.39
CA ASP A 354 -6.88 -10.78 22.85
C ASP A 354 -5.43 -10.56 23.33
N PHE A 355 -5.10 -9.32 23.56
CA PHE A 355 -3.80 -8.90 24.09
C PHE A 355 -3.73 -8.87 25.62
N SER A 356 -4.78 -9.24 26.36
CA SER A 356 -4.78 -9.18 27.84
C SER A 356 -3.66 -10.00 28.51
N ASN A 357 -3.19 -11.05 27.83
CA ASN A 357 -2.04 -11.87 28.24
C ASN A 357 -1.08 -12.01 27.06
N ALA A 358 -0.82 -10.91 26.37
CA ALA A 358 0.05 -10.93 25.20
C ALA A 358 1.47 -11.36 25.56
N THR A 359 2.08 -12.09 24.63
CA THR A 359 3.49 -12.43 24.72
C THR A 359 4.31 -11.38 23.96
N VAL A 360 5.22 -10.72 24.68
CA VAL A 360 6.21 -9.85 24.06
C VAL A 360 7.46 -10.64 23.79
N THR A 361 7.80 -10.80 22.52
CA THR A 361 9.03 -11.47 22.09
C THR A 361 10.04 -10.41 21.68
N ARG A 362 11.10 -10.23 22.47
CA ARG A 362 12.26 -9.41 22.14
C ARG A 362 13.44 -10.30 21.82
N LYS A 363 14.05 -10.09 20.64
CA LYS A 363 15.18 -10.89 20.20
C LYS A 363 16.26 -10.05 19.57
N ASP A 364 17.49 -10.25 20.04
CA ASP A 364 18.68 -9.72 19.39
C ASP A 364 18.87 -10.44 18.05
N LEU A 365 19.04 -9.64 17.00
CA LEU A 365 19.29 -10.09 15.65
C LEU A 365 20.81 -10.07 15.38
N ASP A 366 21.30 -11.16 14.82
CA ASP A 366 22.67 -11.30 14.32
C ASP A 366 22.59 -12.00 12.96
N LEU A 367 22.33 -11.20 11.93
CA LEU A 367 21.92 -11.69 10.61
C LEU A 367 23.09 -11.66 9.63
N PRO A 368 23.50 -12.80 9.07
CA PRO A 368 24.51 -12.81 8.02
C PRO A 368 23.96 -12.10 6.77
N VAL A 369 24.75 -11.21 6.22
CA VAL A 369 24.45 -10.57 4.94
C VAL A 369 24.69 -11.57 3.82
N ARG A 370 23.63 -11.93 3.12
CA ARG A 370 23.68 -12.88 2.02
C ARG A 370 23.95 -12.14 0.72
N ARG A 371 24.89 -12.67 -0.05
CA ARG A 371 25.12 -12.25 -1.43
C ARG A 371 24.79 -13.41 -2.35
N PHE A 372 23.99 -13.16 -3.36
CA PHE A 372 23.80 -14.15 -4.41
C PHE A 372 24.91 -14.05 -5.43
N ASP A 373 25.68 -15.12 -5.58
CA ASP A 373 26.73 -15.25 -6.59
C ASP A 373 26.20 -16.12 -7.73
N LYS A 374 26.28 -15.59 -8.95
CA LYS A 374 25.94 -16.25 -10.20
C LYS A 374 26.47 -17.69 -10.31
N ASN A 375 27.68 -17.93 -9.82
CA ASN A 375 28.34 -19.23 -9.94
C ASN A 375 28.00 -20.18 -8.78
N SER A 376 27.29 -19.69 -7.78
CA SER A 376 26.97 -20.45 -6.56
C SER A 376 25.55 -20.23 -6.06
N LEU A 377 24.61 -19.79 -6.91
CA LEU A 377 23.21 -19.54 -6.55
C LEU A 377 22.59 -20.69 -5.76
N GLU A 378 22.77 -21.93 -6.21
CA GLU A 378 22.27 -23.09 -5.51
C GLU A 378 22.82 -23.25 -4.09
N LYS A 379 23.99 -22.66 -3.79
CA LYS A 379 24.60 -22.69 -2.47
C LYS A 379 24.22 -21.49 -1.62
N THR A 380 23.98 -20.34 -2.25
CA THR A 380 23.71 -19.07 -1.58
C THR A 380 22.24 -18.83 -1.31
N VAL A 381 21.34 -19.27 -2.20
CA VAL A 381 19.91 -19.27 -1.93
C VAL A 381 19.62 -20.30 -0.84
N GLN A 382 19.02 -19.88 0.25
CA GLN A 382 18.56 -20.75 1.33
C GLN A 382 17.04 -20.71 1.38
N PRO A 383 16.39 -21.88 1.49
CA PRO A 383 14.93 -21.91 1.64
C PRO A 383 14.52 -21.17 2.90
N LEU A 384 13.33 -20.58 2.86
CA LEU A 384 12.71 -20.01 4.04
C LEU A 384 12.14 -21.14 4.90
N PRO A 385 12.24 -21.06 6.23
CA PRO A 385 11.68 -22.07 7.11
C PRO A 385 10.14 -21.94 7.14
N MET A 386 9.46 -22.65 6.24
CA MET A 386 8.00 -22.65 6.13
C MET A 386 7.45 -23.97 6.67
N PRO A 387 6.85 -23.96 7.86
CA PRO A 387 6.27 -25.18 8.46
C PRO A 387 4.93 -25.55 7.83
N VAL A 388 4.36 -24.69 6.97
CA VAL A 388 3.02 -24.84 6.41
C VAL A 388 2.99 -24.57 4.92
N THR A 389 2.04 -25.20 4.23
CA THR A 389 1.71 -24.91 2.84
C THR A 389 0.50 -23.99 2.80
N VAL A 390 0.58 -22.89 2.07
CA VAL A 390 -0.54 -21.96 1.83
C VAL A 390 -0.78 -21.88 0.33
N TYR A 391 -2.04 -21.91 -0.04
CA TYR A 391 -2.44 -21.89 -1.44
C TYR A 391 -2.95 -20.51 -1.86
N ASP A 392 -2.77 -20.21 -3.13
CA ASP A 392 -3.29 -19.01 -3.76
C ASP A 392 -4.53 -19.35 -4.58
N ASP A 393 -5.69 -19.18 -3.94
CA ASP A 393 -6.97 -19.43 -4.59
C ASP A 393 -7.31 -18.38 -5.65
N SER A 394 -6.67 -17.20 -5.62
CA SER A 394 -6.87 -16.11 -6.57
C SER A 394 -6.16 -16.36 -7.90
N ALA A 395 -5.03 -17.08 -7.90
CA ALA A 395 -4.25 -17.37 -9.10
C ALA A 395 -5.07 -18.04 -10.22
N ALA A 396 -6.04 -18.88 -9.86
CA ALA A 396 -6.90 -19.54 -10.84
C ALA A 396 -7.86 -18.59 -11.61
N GLY A 397 -8.23 -17.44 -11.01
CA GLY A 397 -9.08 -16.43 -11.64
C GLY A 397 -8.32 -15.56 -12.64
N TRP A 398 -7.13 -15.19 -12.30
CA TRP A 398 -6.18 -14.34 -13.00
C TRP A 398 -5.78 -14.86 -14.36
N LEU A 399 -5.52 -16.15 -14.41
CA LEU A 399 -4.97 -16.85 -15.55
C LEU A 399 -5.99 -17.10 -16.67
N LYS A 400 -7.28 -16.81 -16.44
CA LYS A 400 -8.33 -16.99 -17.45
C LYS A 400 -8.31 -15.92 -18.54
N ASP A 401 -7.84 -14.73 -18.21
CA ASP A 401 -7.91 -13.54 -19.06
C ASP A 401 -6.55 -13.13 -19.65
N ALA A 402 -5.58 -14.06 -19.65
CA ALA A 402 -4.21 -13.82 -20.10
C ALA A 402 -4.07 -13.55 -21.62
N SER A 403 -5.12 -13.76 -22.42
CA SER A 403 -5.13 -13.41 -23.84
C SER A 403 -6.36 -12.59 -24.20
N MET A 404 -6.17 -11.60 -25.05
CA MET A 404 -7.24 -10.71 -25.49
C MET A 404 -7.11 -10.40 -26.98
N THR A 405 -8.22 -10.09 -27.62
CA THR A 405 -8.25 -9.63 -29.01
C THR A 405 -8.10 -8.10 -29.05
N GLU A 406 -7.71 -7.58 -30.23
CA GLU A 406 -7.64 -6.13 -30.45
C GLU A 406 -8.99 -5.43 -30.17
N GLU A 407 -10.11 -6.07 -30.54
CA GLU A 407 -11.45 -5.55 -30.31
C GLU A 407 -11.79 -5.50 -28.80
N GLN A 408 -11.46 -6.55 -28.07
CA GLN A 408 -11.62 -6.60 -26.61
C GLN A 408 -10.77 -5.52 -25.92
N LEU A 409 -9.51 -5.36 -26.37
CA LEU A 409 -8.63 -4.32 -25.85
C LEU A 409 -9.24 -2.92 -26.05
N LYS A 410 -9.66 -2.60 -27.29
CA LYS A 410 -10.25 -1.30 -27.61
C LYS A 410 -11.56 -1.04 -26.85
N SER A 411 -12.37 -2.05 -26.64
CA SER A 411 -13.63 -1.93 -25.89
C SER A 411 -13.44 -1.85 -24.38
N SER A 412 -12.29 -2.22 -23.86
CA SER A 412 -11.99 -2.18 -22.42
C SER A 412 -11.47 -0.82 -21.93
N VAL A 413 -11.08 0.07 -22.85
CA VAL A 413 -10.58 1.42 -22.49
C VAL A 413 -11.74 2.27 -22.02
N THR A 414 -11.61 2.85 -20.85
CA THR A 414 -12.54 3.84 -20.29
C THR A 414 -11.87 5.22 -20.25
N ILE A 415 -12.65 6.26 -20.45
CA ILE A 415 -12.16 7.64 -20.49
C ILE A 415 -12.86 8.43 -19.39
N SER A 416 -12.07 9.09 -18.55
CA SER A 416 -12.58 10.03 -17.55
C SER A 416 -11.92 11.40 -17.70
N GLN A 417 -12.62 12.47 -17.30
CA GLN A 417 -12.16 13.84 -17.36
C GLN A 417 -12.24 14.50 -15.99
N SER A 418 -11.31 15.40 -15.71
CA SER A 418 -11.34 16.27 -14.54
C SER A 418 -10.65 17.59 -14.83
N ILE A 419 -11.10 18.65 -14.19
CA ILE A 419 -10.48 19.98 -14.24
C ILE A 419 -10.13 20.34 -12.81
N ASP A 420 -8.90 20.78 -12.58
CA ASP A 420 -8.47 21.25 -11.26
C ASP A 420 -8.72 22.75 -11.06
N ASP A 421 -8.53 23.24 -9.84
CA ASP A 421 -8.74 24.63 -9.47
C ASP A 421 -7.78 25.62 -10.17
N ALA A 422 -6.67 25.12 -10.70
CA ALA A 422 -5.63 25.88 -11.39
C ALA A 422 -5.84 25.96 -12.91
N SER A 423 -6.98 25.47 -13.42
CA SER A 423 -7.31 25.35 -14.85
C SER A 423 -6.50 24.31 -15.63
N ALA A 424 -5.77 23.43 -14.97
CA ALA A 424 -5.23 22.24 -15.59
C ALA A 424 -6.34 21.20 -15.74
N ALA A 425 -6.49 20.70 -16.95
CA ALA A 425 -7.47 19.68 -17.26
C ALA A 425 -6.78 18.35 -17.56
N HIS A 426 -7.41 17.27 -17.12
CA HIS A 426 -6.86 15.93 -17.21
C HIS A 426 -7.85 14.99 -17.87
N ILE A 427 -7.38 14.22 -18.85
CA ILE A 427 -8.10 13.08 -19.41
C ILE A 427 -7.31 11.84 -19.04
N VAL A 428 -7.98 10.90 -18.42
CA VAL A 428 -7.39 9.60 -18.04
C VAL A 428 -8.00 8.53 -18.93
N PHE A 429 -7.14 7.80 -19.61
CA PHE A 429 -7.49 6.62 -20.38
C PHE A 429 -7.16 5.41 -19.55
N ASP A 430 -8.15 4.80 -18.97
CA ASP A 430 -7.99 3.65 -18.10
C ASP A 430 -8.44 2.36 -18.79
N HIS A 431 -7.80 1.27 -18.44
CA HIS A 431 -8.19 -0.06 -18.85
C HIS A 431 -7.94 -1.06 -17.71
N PRO A 432 -8.65 -2.20 -17.65
CA PRO A 432 -8.63 -3.11 -16.49
C PRO A 432 -7.29 -3.84 -16.29
N PHE A 433 -6.26 -3.55 -17.09
CA PHE A 433 -4.96 -4.20 -17.01
C PHE A 433 -3.98 -3.32 -16.24
N THR A 434 -3.41 -3.89 -15.18
CA THR A 434 -2.38 -3.22 -14.40
C THR A 434 -1.03 -3.37 -15.08
N PHE A 435 -0.26 -2.29 -15.06
CA PHE A 435 0.92 -2.09 -15.87
C PHE A 435 2.14 -2.88 -15.49
N ASN A 436 2.32 -3.29 -14.25
CA ASN A 436 3.66 -3.54 -13.75
C ASN A 436 4.03 -5.00 -13.48
N ASP A 437 3.06 -5.90 -13.24
CA ASP A 437 3.42 -7.21 -12.73
C ASP A 437 2.88 -8.39 -13.54
N ASP A 438 2.00 -8.10 -14.49
CA ASP A 438 1.21 -9.15 -15.10
C ASP A 438 1.46 -9.27 -16.59
N LEU A 439 1.78 -10.49 -17.05
CA LEU A 439 1.80 -10.81 -18.48
C LEU A 439 0.38 -10.91 -19.03
N VAL A 440 -0.31 -9.79 -19.07
CA VAL A 440 -1.60 -9.71 -19.75
C VAL A 440 -1.40 -9.59 -21.25
N GLY A 441 -2.43 -9.91 -22.03
CA GLY A 441 -2.40 -9.78 -23.49
C GLY A 441 -2.23 -8.33 -23.97
N ALA A 442 -2.25 -7.34 -23.09
CA ALA A 442 -2.15 -5.93 -23.45
C ALA A 442 -1.42 -5.07 -22.39
N GLU A 443 -0.74 -4.04 -22.86
CA GLU A 443 -0.15 -3.02 -22.01
C GLU A 443 0.01 -1.69 -22.78
N ARG A 444 0.27 -0.57 -22.11
CA ARG A 444 0.49 0.73 -22.75
C ARG A 444 1.87 0.82 -23.37
N ASN A 445 1.94 1.43 -24.54
CA ASN A 445 3.19 1.74 -25.21
C ASN A 445 3.59 3.19 -24.87
N SER A 446 4.84 3.43 -24.58
CA SER A 446 5.37 4.76 -24.27
C SER A 446 5.65 5.63 -25.50
N SER A 447 5.33 5.15 -26.71
CA SER A 447 5.53 5.93 -27.94
C SER A 447 4.64 7.16 -27.98
N GLU A 448 5.18 8.27 -28.42
CA GLU A 448 4.43 9.49 -28.63
C GLU A 448 3.37 9.32 -29.74
N SER A 449 2.24 9.97 -29.56
CA SER A 449 1.14 10.01 -30.52
C SER A 449 0.61 11.43 -30.66
N PRO A 450 0.20 11.83 -31.88
CA PRO A 450 -0.31 13.17 -32.10
C PRO A 450 -1.69 13.35 -31.44
N VAL A 451 -1.89 14.50 -30.85
CA VAL A 451 -3.13 14.95 -30.26
C VAL A 451 -3.51 16.30 -30.90
N THR A 452 -4.76 16.48 -31.25
CA THR A 452 -5.27 17.71 -31.85
C THR A 452 -6.52 18.18 -31.11
N PHE A 453 -6.52 19.41 -30.69
CA PHE A 453 -7.67 20.06 -30.04
C PHE A 453 -8.48 20.88 -31.07
N PHE A 454 -9.78 20.95 -30.86
CA PHE A 454 -10.71 21.65 -31.76
C PHE A 454 -11.67 22.53 -30.97
N ALA A 455 -11.98 23.68 -31.52
CA ALA A 455 -13.09 24.52 -31.05
C ALA A 455 -14.45 23.93 -31.48
N ALA A 456 -15.55 24.36 -30.87
CA ALA A 456 -16.88 24.07 -31.37
C ALA A 456 -17.25 25.07 -32.49
N ASP A 457 -17.92 24.58 -33.53
CA ASP A 457 -18.56 25.45 -34.55
C ASP A 457 -19.85 26.11 -34.03
N GLU A 458 -20.52 26.91 -34.87
CA GLU A 458 -21.78 27.61 -34.52
C GLU A 458 -22.93 26.64 -34.16
N LYS A 459 -22.82 25.38 -34.50
CA LYS A 459 -23.81 24.33 -34.20
C LYS A 459 -23.43 23.49 -32.98
N GLY A 460 -22.24 23.72 -32.40
CA GLY A 460 -21.69 22.93 -31.32
C GLY A 460 -21.02 21.62 -31.78
N GLU A 461 -20.78 21.47 -33.08
CA GLU A 461 -20.03 20.37 -33.67
C GLU A 461 -18.54 20.71 -33.74
N ARG A 462 -17.70 19.72 -34.02
CA ARG A 462 -16.24 19.89 -34.13
C ARG A 462 -15.90 20.86 -35.26
N GLY A 463 -15.31 22.00 -34.88
CA GLY A 463 -14.88 23.07 -35.77
C GLY A 463 -13.44 22.88 -36.28
N GLU A 464 -12.74 24.01 -36.43
CA GLU A 464 -11.34 24.02 -36.88
C GLU A 464 -10.37 23.61 -35.80
N PRO A 465 -9.20 23.01 -36.13
CA PRO A 465 -8.17 22.69 -35.18
C PRO A 465 -7.57 23.95 -34.55
N ILE A 466 -7.30 23.89 -33.24
CA ILE A 466 -6.66 24.96 -32.47
C ILE A 466 -5.15 24.80 -32.59
N GLU A 467 -4.45 25.83 -33.09
CA GLU A 467 -3.00 25.87 -33.07
C GLU A 467 -2.51 26.20 -31.66
N LEU A 468 -1.70 25.31 -31.09
CA LEU A 468 -1.24 25.37 -29.71
C LEU A 468 0.29 25.44 -29.62
N PRO A 469 0.84 26.13 -28.61
CA PRO A 469 2.24 25.97 -28.24
C PRO A 469 2.51 24.57 -27.70
N THR A 470 3.74 24.11 -27.84
CA THR A 470 4.14 22.72 -27.46
C THR A 470 3.91 22.44 -25.97
N GLU A 471 3.99 23.48 -25.13
CA GLU A 471 3.81 23.39 -23.68
C GLU A 471 2.33 23.39 -23.23
N ALA A 472 1.37 23.58 -24.14
CA ALA A 472 -0.04 23.67 -23.79
C ALA A 472 -0.65 22.34 -23.35
N TYR A 473 -0.03 21.23 -23.72
CA TYR A 473 -0.49 19.91 -23.30
C TYR A 473 0.67 18.90 -23.21
N GLU A 474 0.46 17.88 -22.40
CA GLU A 474 1.36 16.72 -22.27
C GLU A 474 0.53 15.44 -22.37
N LEU A 475 0.82 14.62 -23.37
CA LEU A 475 0.33 13.25 -23.43
C LEU A 475 1.40 12.33 -22.84
N ASN A 476 1.07 11.64 -21.76
CA ASN A 476 1.89 10.59 -21.20
C ASN A 476 1.25 9.21 -21.51
N PRO A 477 1.63 8.56 -22.61
CA PRO A 477 1.02 7.29 -22.99
C PRO A 477 1.27 6.19 -21.95
N ALA A 478 2.44 6.18 -21.30
CA ALA A 478 2.79 5.19 -20.29
C ALA A 478 1.87 5.27 -19.05
N ARG A 479 1.40 6.45 -18.70
CA ARG A 479 0.41 6.67 -17.63
C ARG A 479 -1.03 6.66 -18.13
N GLY A 480 -1.23 6.74 -19.45
CA GLY A 480 -2.55 6.93 -20.06
C GLY A 480 -3.19 8.24 -19.64
N THR A 481 -2.42 9.31 -19.56
CA THR A 481 -2.92 10.61 -19.16
C THR A 481 -2.61 11.66 -20.22
N LEU A 482 -3.59 12.50 -20.51
CA LEU A 482 -3.42 13.73 -21.27
C LEU A 482 -3.74 14.90 -20.34
N THR A 483 -2.74 15.74 -20.08
CA THR A 483 -2.88 16.96 -19.26
C THR A 483 -2.76 18.15 -20.16
N TYR A 484 -3.60 19.18 -19.99
CA TYR A 484 -3.55 20.42 -20.75
C TYR A 484 -3.95 21.62 -19.89
N ASP A 485 -3.32 22.77 -20.14
CA ASP A 485 -3.58 24.02 -19.41
C ASP A 485 -4.51 24.92 -20.22
N LEU A 486 -5.75 25.10 -19.76
CA LEU A 486 -6.77 25.90 -20.41
C LEU A 486 -6.37 27.37 -20.58
N ASN A 487 -5.45 27.88 -19.76
CA ASN A 487 -4.97 29.28 -19.88
C ASN A 487 -4.05 29.47 -21.08
N LEU A 488 -3.49 28.45 -21.65
CA LEU A 488 -2.61 28.49 -22.82
C LEU A 488 -3.36 28.35 -24.16
N PHE A 489 -4.67 28.12 -24.10
CA PHE A 489 -5.51 28.03 -25.29
C PHE A 489 -6.00 29.39 -25.74
N PRO A 490 -5.88 29.75 -27.03
CA PRO A 490 -6.40 31.00 -27.56
C PRO A 490 -7.93 31.10 -27.53
N GLU A 491 -8.60 29.95 -27.51
CA GLU A 491 -10.04 29.79 -27.35
C GLU A 491 -10.33 28.46 -26.60
N ASN A 492 -11.51 28.37 -25.99
CA ASN A 492 -11.84 27.16 -25.22
C ASN A 492 -11.95 25.92 -26.11
N PRO A 493 -11.16 24.88 -25.88
CA PRO A 493 -11.29 23.65 -26.64
C PRO A 493 -12.61 22.96 -26.31
N ALA A 494 -13.25 22.38 -27.31
CA ALA A 494 -14.49 21.65 -27.15
C ALA A 494 -14.32 20.15 -27.43
N PHE A 495 -13.32 19.80 -28.22
CA PHE A 495 -13.02 18.42 -28.57
C PHE A 495 -11.52 18.19 -28.58
N VAL A 496 -11.14 16.96 -28.27
CA VAL A 496 -9.78 16.49 -28.47
C VAL A 496 -9.81 15.15 -29.23
N VAL A 497 -8.96 15.04 -30.23
CA VAL A 497 -8.82 13.84 -31.05
C VAL A 497 -7.37 13.40 -31.04
N GLY A 498 -7.15 12.10 -30.90
CA GLY A 498 -5.81 11.55 -30.87
C GLY A 498 -5.80 10.04 -30.91
N SER A 499 -4.65 9.49 -30.59
CA SER A 499 -4.52 8.04 -30.41
C SER A 499 -3.54 7.72 -29.29
N ILE A 500 -3.77 6.62 -28.61
CA ILE A 500 -2.83 6.04 -27.67
C ILE A 500 -2.37 4.70 -28.20
N PRO A 501 -1.06 4.47 -28.34
CA PRO A 501 -0.53 3.18 -28.70
C PRO A 501 -0.61 2.23 -27.51
N LEU A 502 -1.18 1.06 -27.74
CA LEU A 502 -1.27 -0.02 -26.75
C LEU A 502 -0.50 -1.23 -27.30
N PHE A 503 0.20 -1.95 -26.45
CA PHE A 503 0.77 -3.23 -26.81
C PHE A 503 -0.29 -4.34 -26.67
N LEU A 504 -0.34 -5.21 -27.64
CA LEU A 504 -1.10 -6.45 -27.62
C LEU A 504 -0.17 -7.61 -27.89
N ALA A 505 -0.19 -8.60 -27.01
CA ALA A 505 0.67 -9.75 -27.09
C ALA A 505 -0.12 -11.06 -27.10
N THR A 506 0.43 -12.08 -27.74
CA THR A 506 -0.01 -13.46 -27.56
C THR A 506 0.64 -14.02 -26.30
N ILE A 507 -0.12 -14.70 -25.47
CA ILE A 507 0.37 -15.37 -24.27
C ILE A 507 0.35 -16.88 -24.51
N GLU A 508 1.52 -17.49 -24.49
CA GLU A 508 1.70 -18.93 -24.56
C GLU A 508 1.78 -19.52 -23.15
N LYS A 509 0.89 -20.47 -22.88
CA LYS A 509 0.85 -21.20 -21.61
C LYS A 509 1.63 -22.51 -21.72
N GLY A 510 2.48 -22.78 -20.73
CA GLY A 510 3.22 -24.03 -20.59
C GLY A 510 3.12 -24.61 -19.19
N GLU A 511 3.53 -25.88 -19.05
CA GLU A 511 3.67 -26.54 -17.75
C GLU A 511 5.02 -27.24 -17.71
N MET A 512 5.73 -27.12 -16.58
CA MET A 512 7.08 -27.64 -16.37
C MET A 512 7.13 -28.48 -15.09
N ASP A 513 7.65 -29.68 -15.21
CA ASP A 513 7.95 -30.54 -14.07
C ASP A 513 9.17 -29.99 -13.32
N ALA A 514 9.05 -29.76 -12.02
CA ALA A 514 10.14 -29.27 -11.17
C ALA A 514 11.40 -30.16 -11.18
N ALA A 515 11.25 -31.44 -11.52
CA ALA A 515 12.38 -32.36 -11.63
C ALA A 515 13.13 -32.23 -12.99
N LYS A 516 12.56 -31.52 -13.98
CA LYS A 516 13.07 -31.42 -15.36
C LYS A 516 13.06 -30.00 -15.89
N LEU A 517 13.39 -29.04 -15.03
CA LEU A 517 13.39 -27.63 -15.45
C LEU A 517 14.44 -27.36 -16.54
N PRO A 518 14.11 -26.46 -17.48
CA PRO A 518 15.08 -26.01 -18.47
C PRO A 518 16.22 -25.23 -17.84
N LYS A 519 17.33 -25.12 -18.56
CA LYS A 519 18.47 -24.34 -18.12
C LYS A 519 18.06 -22.88 -17.90
N GLY A 520 18.38 -22.33 -16.73
CA GLY A 520 17.97 -20.99 -16.31
C GLY A 520 16.87 -21.00 -15.26
N LEU A 521 16.23 -22.14 -15.03
CA LEU A 521 15.33 -22.34 -13.88
C LEU A 521 15.89 -23.40 -12.94
N SER A 522 15.76 -23.17 -11.65
CA SER A 522 16.04 -24.18 -10.63
C SER A 522 15.16 -23.98 -9.40
N ILE A 523 14.83 -25.09 -8.73
CA ILE A 523 14.06 -25.05 -7.49
C ILE A 523 14.92 -25.62 -6.37
N LYS A 524 14.96 -24.90 -5.26
CA LYS A 524 15.60 -25.33 -4.03
C LYS A 524 14.59 -25.23 -2.89
N ASP A 525 14.05 -26.38 -2.51
CA ASP A 525 12.92 -26.49 -1.57
C ASP A 525 11.75 -25.59 -1.96
N ASN A 526 11.53 -24.47 -1.26
CA ASN A 526 10.46 -23.51 -1.53
C ASN A 526 10.91 -22.27 -2.32
N ALA A 527 12.14 -22.26 -2.84
CA ALA A 527 12.66 -21.17 -3.63
C ALA A 527 12.78 -21.56 -5.12
N LEU A 528 12.14 -20.81 -6.02
CA LEU A 528 12.34 -20.83 -7.46
C LEU A 528 13.38 -19.77 -7.82
N ILE A 529 14.42 -20.15 -8.52
CA ILE A 529 15.47 -19.27 -9.04
C ILE A 529 15.31 -19.16 -10.54
N VAL A 530 15.19 -17.93 -11.03
CA VAL A 530 14.97 -17.60 -12.43
C VAL A 530 16.15 -16.77 -12.97
N ASP A 531 16.82 -17.26 -13.99
CA ASP A 531 17.83 -16.50 -14.74
C ASP A 531 17.10 -15.58 -15.73
N GLN A 532 17.12 -14.29 -15.47
CA GLN A 532 16.47 -13.25 -16.28
C GLN A 532 17.01 -13.15 -17.71
N LYS A 533 18.21 -13.65 -17.96
CA LYS A 533 18.76 -13.72 -19.32
C LYS A 533 18.05 -14.80 -20.16
N ALA A 534 17.68 -15.89 -19.51
CA ALA A 534 16.95 -17.00 -20.16
C ALA A 534 15.44 -16.78 -20.15
N PHE A 535 14.94 -16.15 -19.08
CA PHE A 535 13.53 -15.91 -18.82
C PHE A 535 13.32 -14.46 -18.34
N PRO A 536 13.34 -13.48 -19.25
CA PRO A 536 13.15 -12.07 -18.92
C PRO A 536 11.81 -11.82 -18.21
N ALA A 537 11.81 -11.05 -17.12
CA ALA A 537 10.62 -10.79 -16.31
C ALA A 537 9.52 -10.01 -17.03
N ASP A 538 9.87 -9.27 -18.08
CA ASP A 538 8.91 -8.58 -18.95
C ASP A 538 8.19 -9.52 -19.94
N SER A 539 8.68 -10.74 -20.07
CA SER A 539 8.17 -11.71 -21.05
C SER A 539 7.76 -13.05 -20.44
N TRP A 540 8.09 -13.29 -19.17
CA TRP A 540 7.80 -14.55 -18.50
C TRP A 540 7.19 -14.37 -17.12
N ARG A 541 6.23 -15.28 -16.78
CA ARG A 541 5.69 -15.47 -15.43
C ARG A 541 5.63 -16.94 -15.09
N PHE A 542 5.82 -17.23 -13.82
CA PHE A 542 5.79 -18.58 -13.28
C PHE A 542 4.90 -18.64 -12.07
N TYR A 543 3.99 -19.60 -12.06
CA TYR A 543 3.14 -19.91 -10.94
C TYR A 543 3.49 -21.31 -10.44
N ALA A 544 3.87 -21.40 -9.17
CA ALA A 544 4.27 -22.66 -8.58
C ALA A 544 3.06 -23.49 -8.16
N LYS A 545 3.12 -24.80 -8.43
CA LYS A 545 2.11 -25.77 -7.99
C LYS A 545 2.74 -26.82 -7.11
N ASP A 546 1.96 -27.32 -6.16
CA ASP A 546 2.33 -28.48 -5.35
C ASP A 546 2.01 -29.81 -6.07
N ALA A 547 2.24 -30.95 -5.37
CA ALA A 547 1.98 -32.28 -5.89
C ALA A 547 0.48 -32.58 -6.14
N SER A 548 -0.42 -31.81 -5.56
CA SER A 548 -1.86 -31.90 -5.80
C SER A 548 -2.34 -31.05 -6.99
N GLY A 549 -1.45 -30.22 -7.56
CA GLY A 549 -1.75 -29.30 -8.64
C GLY A 549 -2.36 -27.96 -8.20
N GLN A 550 -2.39 -27.70 -6.88
CA GLN A 550 -2.84 -26.43 -6.34
C GLN A 550 -1.73 -25.36 -6.40
N TYR A 551 -2.11 -24.13 -6.69
CA TYR A 551 -1.15 -23.02 -6.72
C TYR A 551 -0.67 -22.67 -5.31
N LEU A 552 0.65 -22.57 -5.18
CA LEU A 552 1.28 -22.13 -3.94
C LEU A 552 1.29 -20.62 -3.87
N LYS A 553 0.93 -20.07 -2.70
CA LYS A 553 1.02 -18.63 -2.46
C LYS A 553 2.48 -18.21 -2.43
N GLU A 554 2.83 -17.17 -3.17
CA GLU A 554 4.14 -16.56 -3.13
C GLU A 554 4.29 -15.74 -1.83
N ILE A 555 5.42 -15.91 -1.15
CA ILE A 555 5.75 -15.14 0.05
C ILE A 555 6.39 -13.82 -0.37
N LEU A 556 7.36 -13.93 -1.31
CA LEU A 556 8.24 -12.85 -1.66
C LEU A 556 8.97 -13.16 -2.95
N GLY A 557 9.00 -12.19 -3.88
CA GLY A 557 9.91 -12.17 -5.02
C GLY A 557 11.07 -11.21 -4.75
N VAL A 558 12.31 -11.66 -4.97
CA VAL A 558 13.50 -10.84 -4.80
C VAL A 558 14.32 -10.84 -6.07
N SER A 559 14.43 -9.68 -6.71
CA SER A 559 15.26 -9.51 -7.90
C SER A 559 16.71 -9.19 -7.54
N HIS A 560 17.65 -9.89 -8.15
CA HIS A 560 19.07 -9.72 -7.92
C HIS A 560 19.80 -9.34 -9.20
N ARG A 561 20.51 -8.22 -9.17
CA ARG A 561 21.54 -7.91 -10.17
C ARG A 561 22.85 -8.55 -9.72
N ALA A 562 23.40 -9.46 -10.50
CA ALA A 562 24.59 -10.21 -10.12
C ALA A 562 25.88 -9.42 -10.21
N GLU A 563 25.98 -8.36 -11.03
CA GLU A 563 27.16 -7.51 -11.22
C GLU A 563 26.79 -6.10 -11.68
N GLU A 564 27.67 -5.15 -11.42
CA GLU A 564 27.62 -3.79 -11.96
C GLU A 564 27.36 -3.80 -13.46
N TYR A 565 26.45 -2.94 -13.88
CA TYR A 565 26.14 -2.68 -15.28
C TYR A 565 25.73 -3.88 -16.15
N GLY A 566 24.83 -4.71 -15.65
CA GLY A 566 23.81 -5.07 -16.62
C GLY A 566 23.80 -6.39 -17.30
N THR A 567 24.26 -7.54 -16.82
CA THR A 567 24.09 -8.73 -17.67
C THR A 567 23.62 -10.03 -17.04
N ALA A 568 23.55 -10.16 -15.75
CA ALA A 568 22.97 -11.35 -15.15
C ALA A 568 22.12 -10.98 -13.96
N MET A 569 20.82 -10.86 -14.22
CA MET A 569 19.79 -10.72 -13.20
C MET A 569 19.23 -12.11 -12.88
N PHE A 570 19.01 -12.35 -11.61
CA PHE A 570 18.27 -13.51 -11.14
C PHE A 570 17.12 -13.03 -10.28
N ASP A 571 15.94 -13.66 -10.44
CA ASP A 571 14.85 -13.54 -9.51
C ASP A 571 14.79 -14.79 -8.66
N VAL A 572 14.51 -14.60 -7.38
CA VAL A 572 14.26 -15.70 -6.45
C VAL A 572 12.86 -15.49 -5.88
N HIS A 573 11.98 -16.41 -6.19
CA HIS A 573 10.60 -16.42 -5.70
C HIS A 573 10.48 -17.45 -4.59
N TYR A 574 9.98 -17.04 -3.43
CA TYR A 574 9.76 -17.93 -2.30
C TYR A 574 8.28 -18.22 -2.13
N PHE A 575 7.94 -19.48 -1.91
CA PHE A 575 6.56 -19.95 -1.80
C PHE A 575 6.26 -20.56 -0.45
N TYR A 576 4.99 -20.50 -0.01
CA TYR A 576 4.46 -21.24 1.12
C TYR A 576 4.24 -22.70 0.72
N GLY A 577 5.32 -23.46 0.58
CA GLY A 577 5.32 -24.85 0.19
C GLY A 577 6.40 -25.18 -0.83
N ARG A 578 6.54 -26.44 -1.14
CA ARG A 578 7.55 -26.91 -2.10
C ARG A 578 6.93 -27.05 -3.49
N PRO A 579 7.39 -26.27 -4.50
CA PRO A 579 6.96 -26.45 -5.86
C PRO A 579 7.34 -27.84 -6.41
N THR A 580 6.40 -28.51 -7.05
CA THR A 580 6.61 -29.75 -7.79
C THR A 580 6.36 -29.58 -9.29
N ALA A 581 5.63 -28.53 -9.66
CA ALA A 581 5.43 -28.11 -11.04
C ALA A 581 5.38 -26.57 -11.12
N LEU A 582 5.71 -26.04 -12.29
CA LEU A 582 5.54 -24.64 -12.63
C LEU A 582 4.58 -24.54 -13.80
N GLU A 583 3.57 -23.70 -13.67
CA GLU A 583 2.81 -23.21 -14.80
C GLU A 583 3.50 -21.95 -15.30
N SER A 584 3.82 -21.90 -16.59
CA SER A 584 4.55 -20.79 -17.20
C SER A 584 3.69 -20.07 -18.22
N TYR A 585 3.87 -18.77 -18.28
CA TYR A 585 3.27 -17.91 -19.29
C TYR A 585 4.37 -17.13 -19.99
N GLN A 586 4.37 -17.19 -21.30
CA GLN A 586 5.31 -16.45 -22.14
C GLN A 586 4.55 -15.46 -23.00
N ARG A 587 4.94 -14.21 -22.94
CA ARG A 587 4.48 -13.18 -23.86
C ARG A 587 5.24 -13.30 -25.17
N THR A 588 4.49 -13.46 -26.28
CA THR A 588 5.04 -13.54 -27.64
C THR A 588 4.30 -12.57 -28.57
N ASP A 589 4.82 -12.40 -29.76
CA ASP A 589 4.17 -11.65 -30.86
C ASP A 589 3.61 -10.27 -30.45
N LEU A 590 4.46 -9.48 -29.76
CA LEU A 590 4.08 -8.14 -29.33
C LEU A 590 3.79 -7.24 -30.53
N SER A 591 2.57 -6.75 -30.63
CA SER A 591 2.11 -5.81 -31.67
C SER A 591 1.63 -4.50 -31.06
N THR A 592 1.74 -3.41 -31.82
CA THR A 592 1.20 -2.11 -31.41
C THR A 592 -0.18 -1.93 -32.01
N VAL A 593 -1.17 -1.71 -31.16
CA VAL A 593 -2.56 -1.37 -31.52
C VAL A 593 -2.77 0.11 -31.25
N GLN A 594 -3.24 0.86 -32.24
CA GLN A 594 -3.62 2.26 -32.05
C GLN A 594 -5.06 2.34 -31.54
N TYR A 595 -5.22 2.85 -30.32
CA TYR A 595 -6.51 3.22 -29.77
C TYR A 595 -6.81 4.68 -30.12
N GLY A 596 -7.59 4.89 -31.16
CA GLY A 596 -8.06 6.23 -31.54
C GLY A 596 -9.18 6.70 -30.61
N PHE A 597 -9.10 7.95 -30.19
CA PHE A 597 -10.13 8.55 -29.35
C PHE A 597 -10.59 9.90 -29.92
N GLU A 598 -11.84 10.20 -29.64
CA GLU A 598 -12.44 11.53 -29.79
C GLU A 598 -13.24 11.81 -28.51
N VAL A 599 -12.87 12.88 -27.79
CA VAL A 599 -13.46 13.21 -26.51
C VAL A 599 -14.07 14.62 -26.61
N THR A 600 -15.34 14.74 -26.25
CA THR A 600 -15.97 16.03 -26.00
C THR A 600 -15.52 16.54 -24.64
N LEU A 601 -14.95 17.72 -24.59
CA LEU A 601 -14.35 18.26 -23.39
C LEU A 601 -15.41 18.94 -22.51
N ASP A 602 -15.30 18.71 -21.21
CA ASP A 602 -16.13 19.39 -20.22
C ASP A 602 -15.82 20.90 -20.23
N LYS A 603 -16.85 21.70 -20.14
CA LYS A 603 -16.67 23.15 -20.04
C LYS A 603 -16.25 23.50 -18.64
N PRO A 604 -15.22 24.35 -18.45
CA PRO A 604 -14.93 24.87 -17.13
C PRO A 604 -16.19 25.56 -16.59
N GLU A 605 -16.57 25.24 -15.36
CA GLU A 605 -17.68 25.91 -14.71
C GLU A 605 -17.40 27.43 -14.70
N SER A 606 -18.30 28.20 -15.26
CA SER A 606 -18.18 29.67 -15.25
C SER A 606 -18.25 30.13 -13.79
N LYS A 607 -17.09 30.60 -13.27
CA LYS A 607 -17.01 31.25 -11.96
C LYS A 607 -17.88 32.46 -11.84
#